data_00797b646f189301825297a33b632ac1
#
_entry.id   00797b646f189301825297a33b632ac1
#
_cell.length_a   1.000
_cell.length_b   1.000
_cell.length_c   1.000
_cell.angle_alpha   90.00
_cell.angle_beta   90.00
_cell.angle_gamma   90.00
#
_symmetry.space_group_name_H-M   'P 1'
#
loop_
_entity.id
_entity.type
_entity.pdbx_description
1 polymer ?
#
loop_
_entity_poly.entity_id
_entity_poly.type
_entity_poly.pdbx_seq_one_letter_code
_entity_poly.pdbx_strand_id
1 'polypeptide(L)'
;MKNKLLLGSITLLSSLLVAACGNNEKKAIDTVATPTTEVAKETTATPTTTAPTTTAGASSTTKEVSLSDTQRVGREASGYVNVPKDWVAYQDKNTGSQFQFSSPDKYNVLSMNSYTKDSVKLASGETFGAELIANRLYDHWQNDKQQTSLQGSRAKFAGEDAYLMKIAFSDGKYMYEWVIQKGEKVYALAIEGTADTINSLRPILEQSFGLDPKTPGK
;
A
#
# COMPACT_ATOMS: atom_id res chain seq x y z
N MET A 1 0.58 51.85 -11.35
CA MET A 1 0.16 51.08 -10.18
C MET A 1 0.78 49.68 -10.33
N LYS A 2 1.77 49.39 -9.52
CA LYS A 2 2.58 48.14 -9.63
C LYS A 2 2.11 47.16 -8.58
N ASN A 3 1.37 46.10 -8.98
CA ASN A 3 1.00 45.00 -8.10
C ASN A 3 2.17 44.03 -8.01
N LYS A 4 2.83 43.99 -6.87
CA LYS A 4 3.79 42.93 -6.51
C LYS A 4 3.01 41.73 -5.96
N LEU A 5 2.93 40.64 -6.74
CA LEU A 5 2.56 39.36 -6.22
C LEU A 5 3.73 38.77 -5.42
N LEU A 6 3.54 38.64 -4.14
CA LEU A 6 4.41 37.86 -3.25
C LEU A 6 4.09 36.38 -3.45
N LEU A 7 4.97 35.67 -4.14
CA LEU A 7 5.01 34.22 -4.08
C LEU A 7 5.58 33.80 -2.73
N GLY A 8 4.72 33.34 -1.85
CA GLY A 8 5.15 32.68 -0.62
C GLY A 8 5.55 31.23 -0.93
N SER A 9 6.86 30.98 -0.93
CA SER A 9 7.40 29.62 -0.94
C SER A 9 7.10 28.96 0.41
N ILE A 10 6.14 28.05 0.44
CA ILE A 10 5.93 27.17 1.59
C ILE A 10 6.85 25.97 1.39
N THR A 11 8.04 26.04 1.96
CA THR A 11 8.88 24.88 2.20
C THR A 11 8.29 24.07 3.35
N LEU A 12 7.49 23.07 3.02
CA LEU A 12 7.10 22.05 3.98
C LEU A 12 8.30 21.11 4.22
N LEU A 13 9.16 21.51 5.14
CA LEU A 13 10.02 20.57 5.85
C LEU A 13 9.11 19.71 6.71
N SER A 14 8.97 18.44 6.33
CA SER A 14 8.30 17.44 7.15
C SER A 14 9.12 17.16 8.41
N SER A 15 9.03 18.06 9.39
CA SER A 15 9.47 17.79 10.75
C SER A 15 8.37 17.01 11.46
N LEU A 16 8.50 15.70 11.49
CA LEU A 16 7.79 14.84 12.45
C LEU A 16 8.30 15.15 13.86
N LEU A 17 7.77 16.19 14.47
CA LEU A 17 7.89 16.44 15.88
C LEU A 17 6.77 15.68 16.60
N VAL A 18 7.06 14.49 17.05
CA VAL A 18 6.24 13.84 18.07
C VAL A 18 6.74 14.28 19.42
N ALA A 19 6.01 15.20 20.04
CA ALA A 19 6.16 15.49 21.46
C ALA A 19 5.50 14.34 22.23
N ALA A 20 6.30 13.42 22.73
CA ALA A 20 5.85 12.42 23.68
C ALA A 20 5.90 13.01 25.08
N CYS A 21 4.74 13.30 25.67
CA CYS A 21 4.55 13.35 27.12
C CYS A 21 3.25 12.63 27.45
N GLY A 22 3.34 11.56 28.22
CA GLY A 22 2.18 10.92 28.84
C GLY A 22 2.25 9.41 28.89
N ASN A 23 2.56 8.90 30.07
CA ASN A 23 2.43 7.52 30.51
C ASN A 23 1.18 6.82 29.97
N ASN A 24 1.28 5.65 29.38
CA ASN A 24 0.73 4.39 29.89
C ASN A 24 0.66 3.30 28.80
N GLU A 25 1.14 2.13 29.23
CA GLU A 25 0.76 0.78 28.84
C GLU A 25 0.96 0.30 27.39
N LYS A 26 2.02 -0.51 27.30
CA LYS A 26 2.21 -1.54 26.27
C LYS A 26 0.92 -2.34 26.06
N LYS A 27 0.32 -2.23 24.90
CA LYS A 27 -0.61 -3.23 24.39
C LYS A 27 0.07 -3.97 23.27
N ALA A 28 0.69 -5.08 23.63
CA ALA A 28 1.17 -6.08 22.68
C ALA A 28 -0.03 -6.64 21.93
N ILE A 29 0.10 -6.72 20.60
CA ILE A 29 -0.82 -7.49 19.75
C ILE A 29 -0.39 -8.94 19.87
N ASP A 30 -0.87 -9.62 20.90
CA ASP A 30 -0.90 -11.07 21.02
C ASP A 30 -2.30 -11.46 21.48
N THR A 31 -3.11 -11.95 20.55
CA THR A 31 -4.21 -12.84 20.90
C THR A 31 -4.50 -13.74 19.71
N VAL A 32 -3.82 -14.88 19.68
CA VAL A 32 -4.26 -16.07 18.99
C VAL A 32 -5.43 -16.66 19.76
N ALA A 33 -6.65 -16.56 19.25
CA ALA A 33 -7.79 -17.30 19.76
C ALA A 33 -7.94 -18.59 18.95
N THR A 34 -7.69 -19.70 19.57
CA THR A 34 -7.99 -21.06 19.13
C THR A 34 -9.51 -21.26 19.09
N PRO A 35 -10.12 -21.73 17.99
CA PRO A 35 -11.54 -22.07 18.01
C PRO A 35 -11.76 -23.42 18.68
N THR A 36 -12.52 -23.43 19.74
CA THR A 36 -13.07 -24.63 20.38
C THR A 36 -14.22 -25.13 19.52
N THR A 37 -14.13 -26.38 19.11
CA THR A 37 -15.16 -27.13 18.40
C THR A 37 -16.32 -27.44 19.34
N GLU A 38 -17.49 -26.92 19.09
CA GLU A 38 -18.73 -27.39 19.73
C GLU A 38 -19.66 -27.97 18.65
N VAL A 39 -19.97 -29.25 18.82
CA VAL A 39 -20.87 -30.06 17.99
C VAL A 39 -22.29 -29.74 18.40
N ALA A 40 -23.12 -29.24 17.51
CA ALA A 40 -24.56 -29.15 17.68
C ALA A 40 -25.32 -29.68 16.46
N LYS A 41 -25.92 -30.75 16.72
CA LYS A 41 -27.10 -31.52 16.28
C LYS A 41 -27.98 -30.94 15.18
N GLU A 42 -28.12 -31.76 14.17
CA GLU A 42 -29.01 -31.74 13.02
C GLU A 42 -30.49 -31.51 13.37
N THR A 43 -31.15 -30.57 12.67
CA THR A 43 -32.60 -30.54 12.55
C THR A 43 -32.96 -30.17 11.11
N THR A 44 -33.59 -31.15 10.44
CA THR A 44 -34.08 -31.13 9.07
C THR A 44 -35.27 -30.20 8.93
N ALA A 45 -35.20 -29.21 8.00
CA ALA A 45 -36.37 -28.52 7.49
C ALA A 45 -36.22 -28.31 5.98
N THR A 46 -37.20 -28.76 5.23
CA THR A 46 -37.37 -28.77 3.78
C THR A 46 -37.45 -27.36 3.21
N PRO A 47 -36.77 -27.01 2.12
CA PRO A 47 -36.83 -25.67 1.56
C PRO A 47 -37.97 -25.52 0.55
N THR A 48 -38.74 -24.44 0.73
CA THR A 48 -39.69 -23.92 -0.27
C THR A 48 -38.93 -23.09 -1.28
N THR A 49 -38.97 -23.50 -2.54
CA THR A 49 -38.36 -22.85 -3.69
C THR A 49 -39.09 -21.55 -4.02
N THR A 50 -38.43 -20.41 -3.85
CA THR A 50 -38.86 -19.15 -4.48
C THR A 50 -37.68 -18.66 -5.34
N ALA A 51 -37.85 -18.64 -6.65
CA ALA A 51 -36.86 -18.18 -7.60
C ALA A 51 -36.63 -16.66 -7.48
N PRO A 52 -35.39 -16.17 -7.35
CA PRO A 52 -35.13 -14.75 -7.49
C PRO A 52 -34.90 -14.40 -8.96
N THR A 53 -35.59 -13.35 -9.38
CA THR A 53 -35.48 -12.64 -10.66
C THR A 53 -34.01 -12.21 -10.86
N THR A 54 -33.42 -12.67 -11.94
CA THR A 54 -32.06 -12.34 -12.36
C THR A 54 -32.01 -10.89 -12.84
N THR A 55 -31.53 -10.00 -12.00
CA THR A 55 -31.05 -8.67 -12.47
C THR A 55 -29.66 -8.90 -13.05
N ALA A 56 -29.52 -8.69 -14.34
CA ALA A 56 -28.25 -8.75 -15.07
C ALA A 56 -27.30 -7.69 -14.51
N GLY A 57 -26.45 -8.09 -13.56
CA GLY A 57 -25.28 -7.33 -13.16
C GLY A 57 -24.27 -7.37 -14.29
N ALA A 58 -23.82 -6.20 -14.75
CA ALA A 58 -22.72 -6.08 -15.70
C ALA A 58 -21.50 -6.82 -15.13
N SER A 59 -21.18 -7.96 -15.75
CA SER A 59 -19.96 -8.71 -15.46
C SER A 59 -18.80 -7.89 -16.02
N SER A 60 -18.14 -7.08 -15.20
CA SER A 60 -16.83 -6.53 -15.53
C SER A 60 -15.86 -7.72 -15.55
N THR A 61 -15.54 -8.22 -16.74
CA THR A 61 -14.44 -9.15 -16.92
C THR A 61 -13.16 -8.42 -16.58
N THR A 62 -12.69 -8.59 -15.35
CA THR A 62 -11.35 -8.14 -14.94
C THR A 62 -10.37 -8.85 -15.85
N LYS A 63 -9.76 -8.11 -16.80
CA LYS A 63 -8.76 -8.66 -17.71
C LYS A 63 -7.53 -9.01 -16.88
N GLU A 64 -7.24 -10.29 -16.73
CA GLU A 64 -6.04 -10.75 -16.06
C GLU A 64 -4.82 -10.21 -16.82
N VAL A 65 -3.99 -9.42 -16.11
CA VAL A 65 -2.77 -8.86 -16.70
C VAL A 65 -1.69 -9.93 -16.68
N SER A 66 -1.18 -10.30 -17.86
CA SER A 66 -0.06 -11.22 -18.00
C SER A 66 1.28 -10.49 -17.83
N LEU A 67 2.29 -11.16 -17.27
CA LEU A 67 3.66 -10.62 -17.22
C LEU A 67 4.21 -10.24 -18.59
N SER A 68 3.79 -10.92 -19.67
CA SER A 68 4.16 -10.59 -21.06
C SER A 68 3.62 -9.23 -21.52
N ASP A 69 2.53 -8.75 -20.91
CA ASP A 69 1.88 -7.48 -21.24
C ASP A 69 2.35 -6.32 -20.33
N THR A 70 3.46 -6.52 -19.62
CA THR A 70 4.02 -5.54 -18.70
C THR A 70 5.34 -4.97 -19.22
N GLN A 71 5.68 -3.81 -18.67
CA GLN A 71 7.00 -3.18 -18.76
C GLN A 71 7.65 -3.14 -17.39
N ARG A 72 8.98 -3.22 -17.35
CA ARG A 72 9.74 -3.10 -16.10
C ARG A 72 10.09 -1.64 -15.85
N VAL A 73 9.70 -1.13 -14.68
CA VAL A 73 9.89 0.27 -14.29
C VAL A 73 10.52 0.35 -12.90
N GLY A 74 11.18 1.46 -12.60
CA GLY A 74 11.82 1.66 -11.29
C GLY A 74 13.11 2.44 -11.43
N ARG A 75 13.84 2.49 -10.34
CA ARG A 75 15.21 3.05 -10.26
C ARG A 75 15.98 2.35 -9.15
N GLU A 76 17.30 2.41 -9.20
CA GLU A 76 18.20 1.80 -8.22
C GLU A 76 17.85 2.16 -6.75
N ALA A 77 17.47 3.41 -6.52
CA ALA A 77 17.10 3.85 -5.18
C ALA A 77 15.84 3.16 -4.63
N SER A 78 14.80 2.99 -5.44
CA SER A 78 13.47 2.52 -5.01
C SER A 78 13.13 1.08 -5.42
N GLY A 79 14.03 0.40 -6.14
CA GLY A 79 13.78 -0.92 -6.71
C GLY A 79 13.01 -0.86 -8.03
N TYR A 80 12.66 -2.03 -8.56
CA TYR A 80 12.02 -2.20 -9.85
C TYR A 80 10.84 -3.16 -9.74
N VAL A 81 9.77 -2.88 -10.51
CA VAL A 81 8.60 -3.76 -10.65
C VAL A 81 8.11 -3.78 -12.09
N ASN A 82 7.21 -4.70 -12.40
CA ASN A 82 6.51 -4.70 -13.66
C ASN A 82 5.13 -4.05 -13.51
N VAL A 83 4.78 -3.18 -14.46
CA VAL A 83 3.47 -2.52 -14.58
C VAL A 83 2.93 -2.73 -16.00
N PRO A 84 1.64 -2.52 -16.28
CA PRO A 84 1.11 -2.61 -17.65
C PRO A 84 1.90 -1.73 -18.63
N LYS A 85 2.03 -2.17 -19.89
CA LYS A 85 2.84 -1.48 -20.92
C LYS A 85 2.34 -0.07 -21.25
N ASP A 86 1.06 0.19 -21.03
CA ASP A 86 0.42 1.48 -21.28
C ASP A 86 0.58 2.48 -20.12
N TRP A 87 1.07 2.03 -18.97
CA TRP A 87 1.33 2.94 -17.85
C TRP A 87 2.48 3.88 -18.17
N VAL A 88 2.41 5.09 -17.64
CA VAL A 88 3.35 6.17 -17.93
C VAL A 88 4.02 6.70 -16.68
N ALA A 89 5.19 7.31 -16.84
CA ALA A 89 5.85 8.00 -15.76
C ALA A 89 4.93 9.10 -15.21
N TYR A 90 4.79 9.12 -13.91
CA TYR A 90 3.95 10.07 -13.20
C TYR A 90 4.74 10.67 -12.04
N GLN A 91 4.44 11.89 -11.69
CA GLN A 91 5.02 12.50 -10.50
C GLN A 91 4.02 13.47 -9.89
N ASP A 92 3.49 13.10 -8.74
CA ASP A 92 2.81 14.04 -7.86
C ASP A 92 3.83 14.59 -6.84
N LYS A 93 4.13 15.87 -6.95
CA LYS A 93 5.09 16.55 -6.09
C LYS A 93 4.60 16.69 -4.64
N ASN A 94 3.31 16.48 -4.39
CA ASN A 94 2.71 16.66 -3.08
C ASN A 94 2.83 15.39 -2.20
N THR A 95 3.04 14.21 -2.79
CA THR A 95 3.09 12.95 -2.06
C THR A 95 4.45 12.63 -1.45
N GLY A 96 5.52 13.33 -1.86
CA GLY A 96 6.88 13.01 -1.43
C GLY A 96 7.43 11.67 -1.95
N SER A 97 6.69 10.98 -2.83
CA SER A 97 7.13 9.70 -3.39
C SER A 97 8.33 9.87 -4.30
N GLN A 98 9.32 8.98 -4.12
CA GLN A 98 10.58 9.04 -4.88
C GLN A 98 10.42 8.61 -6.34
N PHE A 99 9.48 7.70 -6.61
CA PHE A 99 9.22 7.16 -7.93
C PHE A 99 7.74 6.85 -8.08
N GLN A 100 7.14 7.27 -9.20
CA GLN A 100 5.73 7.02 -9.49
C GLN A 100 5.51 6.67 -10.95
N PHE A 101 4.54 5.77 -11.18
CA PHE A 101 3.97 5.42 -12.48
C PHE A 101 2.45 5.39 -12.37
N SER A 102 1.73 5.70 -13.43
CA SER A 102 0.27 5.71 -13.41
C SER A 102 -0.33 5.11 -14.67
N SER A 103 -1.59 4.67 -14.57
CA SER A 103 -2.42 4.47 -15.74
C SER A 103 -2.52 5.75 -16.59
N PRO A 104 -2.83 5.65 -17.89
CA PRO A 104 -2.89 6.83 -18.78
C PRO A 104 -3.84 7.93 -18.30
N ASP A 105 -4.94 7.56 -17.63
CA ASP A 105 -5.92 8.47 -17.04
C ASP A 105 -5.49 9.04 -15.67
N LYS A 106 -4.34 8.58 -15.14
CA LYS A 106 -3.79 8.95 -13.83
C LYS A 106 -4.65 8.57 -12.63
N TYR A 107 -5.65 7.71 -12.83
CA TYR A 107 -6.52 7.28 -11.76
C TYR A 107 -5.86 6.22 -10.86
N ASN A 108 -5.10 5.29 -11.47
CA ASN A 108 -4.37 4.27 -10.75
C ASN A 108 -2.89 4.66 -10.70
N VAL A 109 -2.30 4.65 -9.50
CA VAL A 109 -0.94 5.14 -9.28
C VAL A 109 -0.12 4.11 -8.50
N LEU A 110 1.04 3.76 -9.03
CA LEU A 110 2.10 3.06 -8.32
C LEU A 110 3.05 4.08 -7.73
N SER A 111 3.36 3.95 -6.45
CA SER A 111 4.37 4.75 -5.76
C SER A 111 5.42 3.85 -5.10
N MET A 112 6.69 4.25 -5.19
CA MET A 112 7.79 3.50 -4.59
C MET A 112 8.72 4.44 -3.85
N ASN A 113 9.06 4.05 -2.61
CA ASN A 113 9.98 4.77 -1.74
C ASN A 113 11.03 3.79 -1.17
N SER A 114 12.15 4.34 -0.76
CA SER A 114 13.12 3.60 0.05
C SER A 114 13.63 4.46 1.19
N TYR A 115 13.98 3.78 2.26
CA TYR A 115 14.50 4.38 3.48
C TYR A 115 15.80 3.71 3.87
N THR A 116 16.75 4.53 4.33
CA THR A 116 17.98 4.09 4.97
C THR A 116 18.00 4.60 6.40
N LYS A 117 18.84 4.00 7.24
CA LYS A 117 19.01 4.47 8.63
C LYS A 117 19.34 5.97 8.70
N ASP A 118 20.16 6.45 7.77
CA ASP A 118 20.59 7.86 7.73
C ASP A 118 19.50 8.80 7.20
N SER A 119 18.55 8.27 6.41
CA SER A 119 17.44 9.07 5.88
C SER A 119 16.27 9.22 6.87
N VAL A 120 16.29 8.49 7.98
CA VAL A 120 15.21 8.44 8.97
C VAL A 120 15.72 8.91 10.33
N LYS A 121 15.08 9.96 10.85
CA LYS A 121 15.37 10.42 12.22
C LYS A 121 14.84 9.41 13.22
N LEU A 122 15.74 8.73 13.95
CA LEU A 122 15.39 7.80 15.00
C LEU A 122 15.24 8.54 16.35
N ALA A 123 14.22 8.18 17.11
CA ALA A 123 14.09 8.58 18.50
C ALA A 123 14.96 7.66 19.39
N SER A 124 15.14 8.07 20.64
CA SER A 124 15.88 7.25 21.62
C SER A 124 15.19 5.90 21.82
N GLY A 125 15.94 4.82 21.62
CA GLY A 125 15.44 3.45 21.77
C GLY A 125 14.77 2.86 20.53
N GLU A 126 14.59 3.63 19.45
CA GLU A 126 14.08 3.08 18.18
C GLU A 126 15.16 2.31 17.42
N THR A 127 14.76 1.23 16.82
CA THR A 127 15.60 0.44 15.90
C THR A 127 15.09 0.62 14.48
N PHE A 128 15.98 0.99 13.55
CA PHE A 128 15.63 1.10 12.12
C PHE A 128 15.27 -0.27 11.55
N GLY A 129 14.18 -0.33 10.79
CA GLY A 129 13.73 -1.54 10.13
C GLY A 129 12.34 -1.39 9.51
N ALA A 130 11.86 -2.45 8.85
CA ALA A 130 10.56 -2.44 8.19
C ALA A 130 9.41 -2.17 9.17
N GLU A 131 9.49 -2.68 10.40
CA GLU A 131 8.47 -2.44 11.42
C GLU A 131 8.33 -0.96 11.79
N LEU A 132 9.46 -0.29 12.03
CA LEU A 132 9.45 1.13 12.34
C LEU A 132 8.83 1.95 11.21
N ILE A 133 9.23 1.67 9.97
CA ILE A 133 8.71 2.40 8.80
C ILE A 133 7.23 2.10 8.62
N ALA A 134 6.80 0.84 8.74
CA ALA A 134 5.40 0.45 8.64
C ALA A 134 4.53 1.14 9.70
N ASN A 135 4.99 1.20 10.96
CA ASN A 135 4.28 1.88 12.03
C ASN A 135 4.12 3.38 11.74
N ARG A 136 5.18 4.04 11.25
CA ARG A 136 5.13 5.47 10.90
C ARG A 136 4.22 5.76 9.71
N LEU A 137 4.19 4.88 8.71
CA LEU A 137 3.25 5.00 7.60
C LEU A 137 1.82 4.72 8.05
N TYR A 138 1.60 3.75 8.94
CA TYR A 138 0.30 3.48 9.54
C TYR A 138 -0.22 4.69 10.31
N ASP A 139 0.61 5.30 11.15
CA ASP A 139 0.27 6.52 11.88
C ASP A 139 -0.05 7.70 10.94
N HIS A 140 0.70 7.82 9.83
CA HIS A 140 0.43 8.81 8.79
C HIS A 140 -0.96 8.61 8.21
N TRP A 141 -1.29 7.41 7.76
CA TRP A 141 -2.59 7.09 7.16
C TRP A 141 -3.74 7.17 8.16
N GLN A 142 -3.53 6.79 9.42
CA GLN A 142 -4.54 6.90 10.47
C GLN A 142 -4.98 8.36 10.71
N ASN A 143 -4.11 9.31 10.44
CA ASN A 143 -4.38 10.74 10.57
C ASN A 143 -4.83 11.42 9.25
N ASP A 144 -4.90 10.69 8.13
CA ASP A 144 -5.40 11.22 6.87
C ASP A 144 -6.92 11.36 6.90
N LYS A 145 -7.41 12.55 6.58
CA LYS A 145 -8.85 12.88 6.62
C LYS A 145 -9.66 12.22 5.49
N GLN A 146 -9.01 11.77 4.43
CA GLN A 146 -9.67 11.12 3.30
C GLN A 146 -9.78 9.61 3.51
N GLN A 147 -9.03 9.06 4.46
CA GLN A 147 -9.07 7.65 4.82
C GLN A 147 -10.39 7.32 5.53
N THR A 148 -11.08 6.28 5.05
CA THR A 148 -12.36 5.78 5.61
C THR A 148 -12.18 4.41 6.27
N SER A 149 -11.15 3.66 5.88
CA SER A 149 -10.79 2.38 6.48
C SER A 149 -9.29 2.16 6.37
N LEU A 150 -8.66 1.69 7.44
CA LEU A 150 -7.24 1.35 7.52
C LEU A 150 -7.08 0.01 8.23
N GLN A 151 -6.39 -0.93 7.59
CA GLN A 151 -6.07 -2.24 8.14
C GLN A 151 -4.59 -2.52 7.94
N GLY A 152 -3.88 -2.85 9.02
CA GLY A 152 -2.50 -3.32 9.00
C GLY A 152 -2.43 -4.83 9.23
N SER A 153 -1.53 -5.52 8.53
CA SER A 153 -1.30 -6.95 8.71
C SER A 153 0.13 -7.33 8.34
N ARG A 154 0.60 -8.48 8.83
CA ARG A 154 1.80 -9.13 8.28
C ARG A 154 1.43 -9.87 6.99
N ALA A 155 2.34 -9.87 6.04
CA ALA A 155 2.16 -10.48 4.72
C ALA A 155 3.49 -11.01 4.19
N LYS A 156 3.44 -11.63 3.01
CA LYS A 156 4.63 -11.86 2.16
C LYS A 156 4.54 -10.96 0.94
N PHE A 157 5.70 -10.44 0.52
CA PHE A 157 5.82 -9.67 -0.71
C PHE A 157 7.19 -9.93 -1.33
N ALA A 158 7.21 -10.33 -2.59
CA ALA A 158 8.44 -10.69 -3.32
C ALA A 158 9.32 -11.72 -2.57
N GLY A 159 8.69 -12.68 -1.87
CA GLY A 159 9.37 -13.70 -1.08
C GLY A 159 9.82 -13.27 0.32
N GLU A 160 9.77 -12.00 0.64
CA GLU A 160 10.17 -11.44 1.94
C GLU A 160 9.01 -11.31 2.91
N ASP A 161 9.30 -11.26 4.20
CA ASP A 161 8.34 -10.82 5.21
C ASP A 161 8.01 -9.34 5.01
N ALA A 162 6.72 -9.02 5.03
CA ALA A 162 6.22 -7.68 4.75
C ALA A 162 5.19 -7.24 5.79
N TYR A 163 5.05 -5.93 5.92
CA TYR A 163 3.88 -5.29 6.51
C TYR A 163 3.01 -4.78 5.37
N LEU A 164 1.73 -5.10 5.42
CA LEU A 164 0.74 -4.67 4.43
C LEU A 164 -0.29 -3.75 5.09
N MET A 165 -0.44 -2.57 4.54
CA MET A 165 -1.55 -1.67 4.83
C MET A 165 -2.57 -1.72 3.69
N LYS A 166 -3.85 -1.84 4.05
CA LYS A 166 -4.99 -1.74 3.14
C LYS A 166 -5.82 -0.54 3.55
N ILE A 167 -6.00 0.39 2.64
CA ILE A 167 -6.63 1.67 2.90
C ILE A 167 -7.78 1.86 1.92
N ALA A 168 -8.91 2.36 2.41
CA ALA A 168 -10.00 2.86 1.58
C ALA A 168 -10.13 4.36 1.79
N PHE A 169 -10.40 5.10 0.71
CA PHE A 169 -10.55 6.54 0.70
C PHE A 169 -11.98 6.97 0.42
N SER A 170 -12.33 8.18 0.84
CA SER A 170 -13.66 8.76 0.67
C SER A 170 -14.05 9.01 -0.79
N ASP A 171 -13.08 9.10 -1.70
CA ASP A 171 -13.28 9.21 -3.15
C ASP A 171 -13.56 7.87 -3.86
N GLY A 172 -13.62 6.78 -3.10
CA GLY A 172 -13.88 5.42 -3.60
C GLY A 172 -12.64 4.67 -4.06
N LYS A 173 -11.46 5.24 -3.96
CA LYS A 173 -10.20 4.54 -4.21
C LYS A 173 -9.81 3.63 -3.07
N TYR A 174 -8.96 2.69 -3.38
CA TYR A 174 -8.25 1.83 -2.45
C TYR A 174 -6.75 1.99 -2.62
N MET A 175 -5.99 1.67 -1.58
CA MET A 175 -4.54 1.54 -1.65
C MET A 175 -4.06 0.32 -0.88
N TYR A 176 -3.12 -0.40 -1.46
CA TYR A 176 -2.32 -1.42 -0.79
C TYR A 176 -0.89 -0.93 -0.75
N GLU A 177 -0.31 -0.90 0.45
CA GLU A 177 1.07 -0.48 0.65
C GLU A 177 1.83 -1.57 1.41
N TRP A 178 2.89 -2.09 0.79
CA TRP A 178 3.79 -3.09 1.37
C TRP A 178 5.07 -2.41 1.83
N VAL A 179 5.51 -2.79 3.02
CA VAL A 179 6.80 -2.36 3.58
C VAL A 179 7.64 -3.61 3.82
N ILE A 180 8.78 -3.67 3.15
CA ILE A 180 9.72 -4.80 3.23
C ILE A 180 11.12 -4.31 3.52
N GLN A 181 11.95 -5.17 4.12
CA GLN A 181 13.37 -4.91 4.30
C GLN A 181 14.20 -5.82 3.41
N LYS A 182 15.14 -5.23 2.66
CA LYS A 182 16.18 -5.95 1.92
C LYS A 182 17.53 -5.38 2.29
N GLY A 183 18.33 -6.18 3.01
CA GLY A 183 19.61 -5.73 3.56
C GLY A 183 19.43 -4.55 4.53
N GLU A 184 20.16 -3.48 4.31
CA GLU A 184 20.13 -2.28 5.17
C GLU A 184 19.06 -1.27 4.76
N LYS A 185 18.28 -1.53 3.70
CA LYS A 185 17.22 -0.64 3.21
C LYS A 185 15.83 -1.20 3.48
N VAL A 186 14.91 -0.30 3.74
CA VAL A 186 13.48 -0.58 3.79
C VAL A 186 12.84 0.02 2.54
N TYR A 187 12.00 -0.75 1.88
CA TYR A 187 11.26 -0.33 0.68
C TYR A 187 9.77 -0.28 1.01
N ALA A 188 9.12 0.79 0.59
CA ALA A 188 7.67 0.90 0.58
C ALA A 188 7.17 0.99 -0.86
N LEU A 189 6.24 0.12 -1.21
CA LEU A 189 5.59 0.07 -2.50
C LEU A 189 4.09 0.15 -2.29
N ALA A 190 3.45 1.14 -2.90
CA ALA A 190 2.02 1.35 -2.84
C ALA A 190 1.39 1.30 -4.23
N ILE A 191 0.22 0.69 -4.34
CA ILE A 191 -0.68 0.76 -5.49
C ILE A 191 -2.00 1.34 -5.04
N GLU A 192 -2.38 2.47 -5.60
CA GLU A 192 -3.64 3.17 -5.37
C GLU A 192 -4.50 3.13 -6.61
N GLY A 193 -5.82 3.00 -6.46
CA GLY A 193 -6.76 3.01 -7.57
C GLY A 193 -8.03 2.23 -7.31
N THR A 194 -8.61 1.65 -8.37
CA THR A 194 -9.78 0.78 -8.25
C THR A 194 -9.42 -0.56 -7.60
N ALA A 195 -10.38 -1.18 -6.91
CA ALA A 195 -10.21 -2.52 -6.36
C ALA A 195 -9.80 -3.55 -7.44
N ASP A 196 -10.40 -3.46 -8.63
CA ASP A 196 -10.11 -4.36 -9.75
C ASP A 196 -8.67 -4.22 -10.23
N THR A 197 -8.17 -2.99 -10.38
CA THR A 197 -6.78 -2.73 -10.75
C THR A 197 -5.81 -3.29 -9.71
N ILE A 198 -6.07 -3.03 -8.43
CA ILE A 198 -5.22 -3.53 -7.34
C ILE A 198 -5.18 -5.06 -7.33
N ASN A 199 -6.34 -5.71 -7.45
CA ASN A 199 -6.43 -7.18 -7.45
C ASN A 199 -5.72 -7.80 -8.66
N SER A 200 -5.79 -7.16 -9.84
CA SER A 200 -5.13 -7.64 -11.05
C SER A 200 -3.61 -7.45 -11.01
N LEU A 201 -3.14 -6.34 -10.44
CA LEU A 201 -1.71 -6.00 -10.44
C LEU A 201 -0.95 -6.58 -9.25
N ARG A 202 -1.61 -6.83 -8.13
CA ARG A 202 -0.96 -7.34 -6.93
C ARG A 202 -0.07 -8.56 -7.19
N PRO A 203 -0.52 -9.66 -7.84
CA PRO A 203 0.35 -10.81 -8.09
C PRO A 203 1.54 -10.46 -9.00
N ILE A 204 1.37 -9.53 -9.95
CA ILE A 204 2.45 -9.06 -10.81
C ILE A 204 3.50 -8.29 -10.02
N LEU A 205 3.06 -7.36 -9.16
CA LEU A 205 3.96 -6.59 -8.30
C LEU A 205 4.73 -7.51 -7.35
N GLU A 206 4.04 -8.47 -6.71
CA GLU A 206 4.63 -9.46 -5.79
C GLU A 206 5.68 -10.34 -6.48
N GLN A 207 5.44 -10.78 -7.72
CA GLN A 207 6.37 -11.62 -8.48
C GLN A 207 7.52 -10.86 -9.11
N SER A 208 7.32 -9.59 -9.43
CA SER A 208 8.28 -8.82 -10.21
C SER A 208 9.15 -7.86 -9.39
N PHE A 209 8.76 -7.50 -8.17
CA PHE A 209 9.58 -6.59 -7.36
C PHE A 209 10.97 -7.17 -7.11
N GLY A 210 11.99 -6.36 -7.34
CA GLY A 210 13.39 -6.72 -7.12
C GLY A 210 14.32 -5.54 -7.30
N LEU A 211 15.62 -5.77 -7.13
CA LEU A 211 16.66 -4.74 -7.19
C LEU A 211 17.42 -4.74 -8.52
N ASP A 212 17.26 -5.80 -9.31
CA ASP A 212 17.85 -5.88 -10.65
C ASP A 212 16.93 -5.20 -11.69
N PRO A 213 17.45 -4.23 -12.47
CA PRO A 213 16.66 -3.53 -13.49
C PRO A 213 16.21 -4.44 -14.66
N LYS A 214 16.84 -5.59 -14.85
CA LYS A 214 16.60 -6.46 -16.02
C LYS A 214 15.82 -7.73 -15.66
N THR A 215 15.98 -8.22 -14.44
CA THR A 215 15.43 -9.52 -14.02
C THR A 215 14.32 -9.34 -13.00
N PRO A 216 13.05 -9.63 -13.35
CA PRO A 216 11.95 -9.59 -12.38
C PRO A 216 12.22 -10.50 -11.17
N GLY A 217 11.90 -10.02 -9.97
CA GLY A 217 12.05 -10.78 -8.73
C GLY A 217 13.49 -10.94 -8.19
N LYS A 218 14.47 -10.25 -8.81
CA LYS A 218 15.89 -10.32 -8.41
C LYS A 218 16.36 -8.97 -7.85
#